data_f506b614daab167b2c5280d2dcff2b66
#
_entry.id   f506b614daab167b2c5280d2dcff2b66
#
_cell.length_a   1.000
_cell.length_b   1.000
_cell.length_c   1.000
_cell.angle_alpha   90.00
_cell.angle_beta   90.00
_cell.angle_gamma   90.00
#
_symmetry.space_group_name_H-M   'P 1'
#
loop_
_entity.id
_entity.type
_entity.pdbx_description
1 polymer ?
#
loop_
_entity_poly.entity_id
_entity_poly.type
_entity_poly.pdbx_seq_one_letter_code
_entity_poly.pdbx_strand_id
1 'polypeptide(L)'
;DRLAGRLRIGVIPTIAPYLLPAIIGNLSRTHDGLDIHVRETLTGKLINELAQGRLDTAIVALPVSEPSLTEVALFTENFVLVRPGEDEGKPVPNREMLREMRLLLLEEGHCFRDQALSFCDLQSARPRELLEGSSLSTLVQMVGAGIGVTLIPEMAVAVETRSAAVSVARFNSPQPSRTIGMVWRRTSPLAKQLK
;
A
#
# COMPACT_ATOMS: atom_id res chain seq x y z
N ASP A 1 22.67 20.19 -5.70
CA ASP A 1 22.29 19.81 -7.06
C ASP A 1 20.77 19.62 -7.12
N ARG A 2 20.09 20.42 -7.94
CA ARG A 2 18.63 20.31 -8.11
C ARG A 2 18.31 19.12 -9.00
N LEU A 3 17.26 18.38 -8.64
CA LEU A 3 16.62 17.42 -9.55
C LEU A 3 16.15 18.18 -10.80
N ALA A 4 16.64 17.80 -11.96
CA ALA A 4 16.27 18.37 -13.24
C ALA A 4 16.20 17.30 -14.30
N GLY A 5 15.43 17.57 -15.38
CA GLY A 5 15.22 16.62 -16.45
C GLY A 5 14.10 15.61 -16.12
N ARG A 6 14.23 14.38 -16.59
CA ARG A 6 13.20 13.35 -16.43
C ARG A 6 13.40 12.59 -15.12
N LEU A 7 12.32 12.45 -14.33
CA LEU A 7 12.25 11.60 -13.15
C LEU A 7 11.14 10.56 -13.34
N ARG A 8 11.52 9.28 -13.32
CA ARG A 8 10.61 8.15 -13.51
C ARG A 8 10.38 7.47 -12.16
N ILE A 9 9.17 7.61 -11.63
CA ILE A 9 8.78 7.13 -10.29
C ILE A 9 7.80 5.97 -10.43
N GLY A 10 8.13 4.84 -9.82
CA GLY A 10 7.21 3.72 -9.62
C GLY A 10 6.53 3.80 -8.26
N VAL A 11 5.25 3.43 -8.19
CA VAL A 11 4.49 3.41 -6.94
C VAL A 11 3.56 2.20 -6.93
N ILE A 12 3.45 1.52 -5.79
CA ILE A 12 2.51 0.39 -5.65
C ILE A 12 1.07 0.90 -5.53
N PRO A 13 0.06 0.08 -5.95
CA PRO A 13 -1.34 0.50 -6.00
C PRO A 13 -1.95 0.88 -4.65
N THR A 14 -1.46 0.33 -3.54
CA THR A 14 -1.97 0.66 -2.20
C THR A 14 -1.39 1.96 -1.62
N ILE A 15 -0.53 2.64 -2.36
CA ILE A 15 0.06 3.93 -2.00
C ILE A 15 -0.32 5.01 -3.01
N ALA A 16 -0.30 4.68 -4.30
CA ALA A 16 -0.40 5.65 -5.39
C ALA A 16 -1.58 6.61 -5.29
N PRO A 17 -2.84 6.17 -5.11
CA PRO A 17 -3.98 7.09 -5.08
C PRO A 17 -3.94 8.10 -3.92
N TYR A 18 -3.26 7.75 -2.82
CA TYR A 18 -3.33 8.49 -1.56
C TYR A 18 -2.14 9.42 -1.35
N LEU A 19 -0.99 9.08 -1.89
CA LEU A 19 0.27 9.80 -1.65
C LEU A 19 0.79 10.52 -2.90
N LEU A 20 0.63 9.92 -4.08
CA LEU A 20 1.23 10.38 -5.31
C LEU A 20 0.80 11.80 -5.73
N PRO A 21 -0.49 12.19 -5.64
CA PRO A 21 -0.89 13.56 -6.00
C PRO A 21 -0.16 14.64 -5.20
N ALA A 22 0.04 14.44 -3.91
CA ALA A 22 0.77 15.37 -3.05
C ALA A 22 2.26 15.43 -3.40
N ILE A 23 2.87 14.28 -3.69
CA ILE A 23 4.28 14.21 -4.10
C ILE A 23 4.50 14.96 -5.41
N ILE A 24 3.70 14.65 -6.43
CA ILE A 24 3.81 15.30 -7.75
C ILE A 24 3.58 16.81 -7.61
N GLY A 25 2.54 17.21 -6.89
CA GLY A 25 2.23 18.63 -6.68
C GLY A 25 3.37 19.39 -5.98
N ASN A 26 4.03 18.75 -5.01
CA ASN A 26 5.17 19.35 -4.32
C ASN A 26 6.41 19.43 -5.22
N LEU A 27 6.76 18.35 -5.89
CA LEU A 27 7.91 18.31 -6.81
C LEU A 27 7.77 19.32 -7.95
N SER A 28 6.58 19.46 -8.51
CA SER A 28 6.33 20.42 -9.58
C SER A 28 6.47 21.88 -9.14
N ARG A 29 6.17 22.18 -7.88
CA ARG A 29 6.34 23.53 -7.32
C ARG A 29 7.78 23.85 -6.93
N THR A 30 8.54 22.84 -6.50
CA THR A 30 9.89 23.04 -5.94
C THR A 30 11.00 22.84 -6.96
N HIS A 31 10.71 22.20 -8.08
CA HIS A 31 11.70 21.85 -9.12
C HIS A 31 11.16 22.21 -10.49
N ASP A 32 11.37 23.47 -10.90
CA ASP A 32 10.99 23.95 -12.23
C ASP A 32 11.70 23.14 -13.32
N GLY A 33 10.93 22.71 -14.32
CA GLY A 33 11.44 21.96 -15.46
C GLY A 33 11.67 20.47 -15.20
N LEU A 34 11.22 19.94 -14.04
CA LEU A 34 11.24 18.51 -13.79
C LEU A 34 10.10 17.81 -14.56
N ASP A 35 10.47 16.87 -15.44
CA ASP A 35 9.53 16.05 -16.21
C ASP A 35 9.28 14.74 -15.46
N ILE A 36 8.12 14.63 -14.81
CA ILE A 36 7.79 13.50 -13.94
C ILE A 36 6.97 12.47 -14.70
N HIS A 37 7.47 11.23 -14.74
CA HIS A 37 6.78 10.08 -15.29
C HIS A 37 6.45 9.09 -14.19
N VAL A 38 5.20 8.66 -14.12
CA VAL A 38 4.70 7.77 -13.08
C VAL A 38 4.33 6.40 -13.64
N ARG A 39 4.72 5.37 -12.90
CA ARG A 39 4.36 3.97 -13.17
C ARG A 39 3.70 3.40 -11.91
N GLU A 40 2.43 3.02 -12.00
CA GLU A 40 1.73 2.31 -10.93
C GLU A 40 1.66 0.82 -11.27
N THR A 41 2.31 0.00 -10.47
CA THR A 41 2.27 -1.46 -10.61
C THR A 41 2.79 -2.16 -9.34
N LEU A 42 2.77 -3.49 -9.36
CA LEU A 42 3.20 -4.33 -8.22
C LEU A 42 4.70 -4.24 -7.96
N THR A 43 5.09 -4.46 -6.71
CA THR A 43 6.50 -4.37 -6.26
C THR A 43 7.46 -5.19 -7.11
N GLY A 44 7.11 -6.44 -7.44
CA GLY A 44 7.98 -7.30 -8.26
C GLY A 44 8.28 -6.71 -9.64
N LYS A 45 7.29 -6.11 -10.28
CA LYS A 45 7.47 -5.42 -11.56
C LYS A 45 8.29 -4.14 -11.43
N LEU A 46 8.07 -3.37 -10.36
CA LEU A 46 8.84 -2.16 -10.08
C LEU A 46 10.32 -2.47 -9.87
N ILE A 47 10.63 -3.53 -9.12
CA ILE A 47 12.02 -3.98 -8.90
C ILE A 47 12.67 -4.35 -10.23
N ASN A 48 11.99 -5.09 -11.11
CA ASN A 48 12.49 -5.43 -12.43
C ASN A 48 12.74 -4.18 -13.29
N GLU A 49 11.82 -3.24 -13.29
CA GLU A 49 11.97 -1.99 -14.06
C GLU A 49 13.09 -1.11 -13.51
N LEU A 50 13.32 -1.09 -12.20
CA LEU A 50 14.49 -0.46 -11.59
C LEU A 50 15.79 -1.13 -12.04
N ALA A 51 15.86 -2.46 -11.99
CA ALA A 51 17.03 -3.23 -12.41
C ALA A 51 17.38 -3.00 -13.89
N GLN A 52 16.36 -2.83 -14.74
CA GLN A 52 16.52 -2.58 -16.16
C GLN A 52 16.77 -1.11 -16.52
N GLY A 53 16.82 -0.22 -15.53
CA GLY A 53 17.01 1.21 -15.75
C GLY A 53 15.80 1.94 -16.35
N ARG A 54 14.61 1.34 -16.32
CA ARG A 54 13.37 1.96 -16.79
C ARG A 54 12.73 2.89 -15.77
N LEU A 55 13.03 2.70 -14.49
CA LEU A 55 12.64 3.59 -13.40
C LEU A 55 13.88 4.11 -12.69
N ASP A 56 13.74 5.30 -12.12
CA ASP A 56 14.78 5.93 -11.32
C ASP A 56 14.62 5.58 -9.84
N THR A 57 13.38 5.57 -9.37
CA THR A 57 13.02 5.25 -7.98
C THR A 57 11.64 4.62 -7.91
N ALA A 58 11.35 3.97 -6.79
CA ALA A 58 10.01 3.45 -6.50
C ALA A 58 9.65 3.67 -5.03
N ILE A 59 8.37 3.89 -4.78
CA ILE A 59 7.78 4.01 -3.44
C ILE A 59 6.99 2.73 -3.18
N VAL A 60 7.42 2.00 -2.16
CA VAL A 60 6.98 0.62 -1.86
C VAL A 60 6.86 0.39 -0.36
N ALA A 61 6.31 -0.75 0.03
CA ALA A 61 6.40 -1.23 1.40
C ALA A 61 7.75 -1.93 1.62
N LEU A 62 8.46 -1.56 2.68
CA LEU A 62 9.75 -2.14 3.04
C LEU A 62 9.57 -3.35 4.00
N PRO A 63 10.51 -4.28 4.04
CA PRO A 63 11.70 -4.41 3.19
C PRO A 63 11.38 -5.03 1.82
N VAL A 64 12.14 -4.67 0.79
CA VAL A 64 12.14 -5.40 -0.49
C VAL A 64 13.23 -6.45 -0.54
N SER A 65 14.25 -6.30 0.30
CA SER A 65 15.36 -7.26 0.49
C SER A 65 16.12 -7.60 -0.80
N GLU A 66 16.29 -6.58 -1.66
CA GLU A 66 17.03 -6.71 -2.91
C GLU A 66 18.42 -6.07 -2.75
N PRO A 67 19.52 -6.86 -2.81
CA PRO A 67 20.87 -6.36 -2.52
C PRO A 67 21.36 -5.23 -3.45
N SER A 68 20.85 -5.19 -4.68
CA SER A 68 21.20 -4.16 -5.67
C SER A 68 20.55 -2.80 -5.43
N LEU A 69 19.59 -2.74 -4.52
CA LEU A 69 18.83 -1.54 -4.21
C LEU A 69 19.26 -0.91 -2.89
N THR A 70 19.17 0.40 -2.85
CA THR A 70 19.21 1.19 -1.60
C THR A 70 17.77 1.37 -1.14
N GLU A 71 17.51 1.14 0.14
CA GLU A 71 16.20 1.35 0.77
C GLU A 71 16.30 2.48 1.79
N VAL A 72 15.35 3.40 1.76
CA VAL A 72 15.21 4.48 2.76
C VAL A 72 13.79 4.47 3.30
N ALA A 73 13.63 4.25 4.60
CA ALA A 73 12.35 4.34 5.27
C ALA A 73 11.87 5.79 5.33
N LEU A 74 10.62 6.03 4.97
CA LEU A 74 10.00 7.35 5.01
C LEU A 74 9.09 7.49 6.23
N PHE A 75 8.17 6.55 6.43
CA PHE A 75 7.26 6.54 7.58
C PHE A 75 6.63 5.17 7.76
N THR A 76 6.02 4.97 8.93
CA THR A 76 5.24 3.77 9.27
C THR A 76 3.77 4.15 9.41
N GLU A 77 2.88 3.28 8.94
CA GLU A 77 1.44 3.44 9.11
C GLU A 77 0.81 2.14 9.59
N ASN A 78 -0.31 2.27 10.32
CA ASN A 78 -1.10 1.13 10.77
C ASN A 78 -2.14 0.71 9.73
N PHE A 79 -2.61 -0.52 9.84
CA PHE A 79 -3.78 -1.01 9.13
C PHE A 79 -5.00 -0.86 10.02
N VAL A 80 -6.14 -0.63 9.39
CA VAL A 80 -7.43 -0.56 10.06
C VAL A 80 -8.39 -1.60 9.50
N LEU A 81 -9.36 -1.98 10.31
CA LEU A 81 -10.46 -2.86 9.90
C LEU A 81 -11.56 -2.03 9.26
N VAL A 82 -11.99 -2.46 8.08
CA VAL A 82 -13.20 -1.95 7.43
C VAL A 82 -14.28 -3.02 7.51
N ARG A 83 -15.41 -2.65 8.07
CA ARG A 83 -16.57 -3.51 8.27
C ARG A 83 -17.87 -2.79 7.89
N PRO A 84 -18.99 -3.50 7.70
CA PRO A 84 -20.26 -2.85 7.37
C PRO A 84 -20.60 -1.72 8.35
N GLY A 85 -21.25 -0.67 7.88
CA GLY A 85 -21.60 0.50 8.71
C GLY A 85 -22.45 0.15 9.94
N GLU A 86 -23.30 -0.87 9.85
CA GLU A 86 -24.12 -1.37 10.96
C GLU A 86 -23.29 -1.96 12.13
N ASP A 87 -22.03 -2.29 11.89
CA ASP A 87 -21.12 -2.81 12.89
C ASP A 87 -20.35 -1.72 13.65
N GLU A 88 -20.63 -0.45 13.37
CA GLU A 88 -20.02 0.67 14.07
C GLU A 88 -20.25 0.56 15.59
N GLY A 89 -19.17 0.76 16.34
CA GLY A 89 -19.20 0.68 17.80
C GLY A 89 -19.20 -0.72 18.40
N LYS A 90 -19.31 -1.77 17.60
CA LYS A 90 -19.15 -3.14 18.11
C LYS A 90 -17.69 -3.40 18.51
N PRO A 91 -17.44 -4.35 19.44
CA PRO A 91 -16.07 -4.71 19.81
C PRO A 91 -15.22 -5.06 18.60
N VAL A 92 -13.95 -4.63 18.63
CA VAL A 92 -13.00 -4.92 17.56
C VAL A 92 -12.56 -6.38 17.66
N PRO A 93 -12.69 -7.19 16.59
CA PRO A 93 -12.26 -8.58 16.64
C PRO A 93 -10.75 -8.70 16.83
N ASN A 94 -10.34 -9.72 17.57
CA ASN A 94 -8.95 -10.13 17.65
C ASN A 94 -8.56 -10.96 16.41
N ARG A 95 -7.29 -11.38 16.33
CA ARG A 95 -6.78 -12.20 15.23
C ARG A 95 -7.54 -13.50 15.02
N GLU A 96 -7.90 -14.16 16.11
CA GLU A 96 -8.62 -15.44 16.07
C GLU A 96 -10.03 -15.26 15.52
N MET A 97 -10.72 -14.23 15.96
CA MET A 97 -12.04 -13.89 15.47
C MET A 97 -12.03 -13.50 13.98
N LEU A 98 -10.98 -12.79 13.52
CA LEU A 98 -10.84 -12.45 12.10
C LEU A 98 -10.71 -13.67 11.21
N ARG A 99 -10.10 -14.76 11.68
CA ARG A 99 -9.98 -16.01 10.91
C ARG A 99 -11.33 -16.65 10.61
N GLU A 100 -12.30 -16.46 11.50
CA GLU A 100 -13.66 -17.00 11.34
C GLU A 100 -14.56 -16.07 10.51
N MET A 101 -14.13 -14.86 10.23
CA MET A 101 -14.86 -13.89 9.43
C MET A 101 -14.53 -14.08 7.94
N ARG A 102 -15.47 -13.65 7.07
CA ARG A 102 -15.18 -13.57 5.63
C ARG A 102 -14.28 -12.39 5.37
N LEU A 103 -13.00 -12.67 5.12
CA LEU A 103 -11.99 -11.68 4.85
C LEU A 103 -11.83 -11.49 3.34
N LEU A 104 -12.00 -10.24 2.90
CA LEU A 104 -11.76 -9.84 1.52
C LEU A 104 -10.31 -9.38 1.41
N LEU A 105 -9.59 -9.86 0.39
CA LEU A 105 -8.18 -9.58 0.20
C LEU A 105 -7.89 -9.09 -1.22
N LEU A 106 -6.80 -8.33 -1.34
CA LEU A 106 -6.21 -8.08 -2.65
C LEU A 106 -5.72 -9.38 -3.26
N GLU A 107 -5.75 -9.48 -4.57
CA GLU A 107 -5.22 -10.62 -5.32
C GLU A 107 -3.70 -10.79 -5.12
N GLU A 108 -3.18 -11.94 -5.50
CA GLU A 108 -1.76 -12.27 -5.37
C GLU A 108 -0.87 -11.24 -6.07
N GLY A 109 0.32 -11.02 -5.51
CA GLY A 109 1.30 -10.05 -5.97
C GLY A 109 1.32 -8.74 -5.21
N HIS A 110 0.25 -8.40 -4.49
CA HIS A 110 0.24 -7.25 -3.58
C HIS A 110 0.91 -7.59 -2.25
N CYS A 111 1.96 -6.84 -1.87
CA CYS A 111 2.59 -6.99 -0.56
C CYS A 111 1.60 -6.78 0.59
N PHE A 112 0.62 -5.90 0.41
CA PHE A 112 -0.40 -5.64 1.40
C PHE A 112 -1.26 -6.87 1.69
N ARG A 113 -1.54 -7.72 0.68
CA ARG A 113 -2.19 -9.02 0.87
C ARG A 113 -1.41 -9.89 1.83
N ASP A 114 -0.10 -10.04 1.59
CA ASP A 114 0.77 -10.88 2.41
C ASP A 114 0.85 -10.37 3.85
N GLN A 115 0.88 -9.05 4.03
CA GLN A 115 0.88 -8.40 5.34
C GLN A 115 -0.44 -8.62 6.10
N ALA A 116 -1.58 -8.53 5.41
CA ALA A 116 -2.89 -8.80 6.00
C ALA A 116 -3.03 -10.29 6.41
N LEU A 117 -2.60 -11.21 5.54
CA LEU A 117 -2.60 -12.64 5.84
C LEU A 117 -1.68 -12.98 7.02
N SER A 118 -0.51 -12.36 7.08
CA SER A 118 0.44 -12.53 8.18
C SER A 118 -0.14 -12.06 9.51
N PHE A 119 -0.79 -10.91 9.53
CA PHE A 119 -1.45 -10.40 10.73
C PHE A 119 -2.54 -11.35 11.23
N CYS A 120 -3.35 -11.89 10.33
CA CYS A 120 -4.41 -12.84 10.69
C CYS A 120 -3.89 -14.27 10.92
N ASP A 121 -2.58 -14.51 10.72
CA ASP A 121 -1.95 -15.84 10.79
C ASP A 121 -2.63 -16.88 9.87
N LEU A 122 -2.97 -16.43 8.66
CA LEU A 122 -3.66 -17.23 7.65
C LEU A 122 -2.74 -17.77 6.54
N GLN A 123 -1.42 -17.66 6.70
CA GLN A 123 -0.45 -18.04 5.66
C GLN A 123 -0.52 -19.52 5.28
N SER A 124 -0.96 -20.39 6.18
CA SER A 124 -1.08 -21.83 5.95
C SER A 124 -2.51 -22.34 5.83
N ALA A 125 -3.51 -21.55 6.17
CA ALA A 125 -4.90 -21.90 6.05
C ALA A 125 -5.48 -21.26 4.79
N ARG A 126 -5.98 -22.07 3.86
CA ARG A 126 -6.89 -21.54 2.82
C ARG A 126 -8.18 -21.16 3.55
N PRO A 127 -8.50 -19.86 3.67
CA PRO A 127 -9.78 -19.44 4.20
C PRO A 127 -10.89 -20.11 3.36
N ARG A 128 -11.94 -20.55 4.01
CA ARG A 128 -13.02 -21.28 3.36
C ARG A 128 -13.69 -20.52 2.20
N GLU A 129 -13.58 -19.18 2.18
CA GLU A 129 -14.09 -18.32 1.13
C GLU A 129 -13.32 -17.02 1.10
N LEU A 130 -12.23 -16.99 0.33
CA LEU A 130 -11.56 -15.74 0.00
C LEU A 130 -12.23 -15.13 -1.21
N LEU A 131 -12.74 -13.93 -1.05
CA LEU A 131 -13.03 -13.05 -2.17
C LEU A 131 -11.83 -12.14 -2.38
N GLU A 132 -11.43 -12.03 -3.63
CA GLU A 132 -10.27 -11.26 -4.04
C GLU A 132 -10.69 -10.11 -4.94
N GLY A 133 -10.06 -8.96 -4.75
CA GLY A 133 -10.22 -7.81 -5.61
C GLY A 133 -8.88 -7.25 -6.06
N SER A 134 -8.89 -6.51 -7.16
CA SER A 134 -7.66 -5.91 -7.73
C SER A 134 -7.30 -4.57 -7.10
N SER A 135 -8.19 -3.95 -6.32
CA SER A 135 -7.95 -2.65 -5.68
C SER A 135 -8.63 -2.55 -4.31
N LEU A 136 -8.10 -1.69 -3.45
CA LEU A 136 -8.70 -1.38 -2.16
C LEU A 136 -10.11 -0.78 -2.33
N SER A 137 -10.33 0.01 -3.35
CA SER A 137 -11.63 0.59 -3.67
C SER A 137 -12.70 -0.49 -3.85
N THR A 138 -12.41 -1.53 -4.64
CA THR A 138 -13.31 -2.66 -4.83
C THR A 138 -13.60 -3.38 -3.52
N LEU A 139 -12.59 -3.66 -2.72
CA LEU A 139 -12.76 -4.36 -1.43
C LEU A 139 -13.67 -3.58 -0.48
N VAL A 140 -13.45 -2.27 -0.37
CA VAL A 140 -14.27 -1.41 0.51
C VAL A 140 -15.73 -1.35 0.05
N GLN A 141 -15.99 -1.24 -1.25
CA GLN A 141 -17.36 -1.28 -1.78
C GLN A 141 -18.04 -2.63 -1.53
N MET A 142 -17.31 -3.73 -1.63
CA MET A 142 -17.81 -5.06 -1.30
C MET A 142 -18.17 -5.19 0.19
N VAL A 143 -17.37 -4.62 1.08
CA VAL A 143 -17.70 -4.53 2.52
C VAL A 143 -18.98 -3.74 2.73
N GLY A 144 -19.12 -2.61 2.05
CA GLY A 144 -20.34 -1.79 2.09
C GLY A 144 -21.60 -2.52 1.61
N ALA A 145 -21.44 -3.49 0.72
CA ALA A 145 -22.51 -4.38 0.24
C ALA A 145 -22.79 -5.56 1.20
N GLY A 146 -22.11 -5.65 2.34
CA GLY A 146 -22.33 -6.70 3.33
C GLY A 146 -21.66 -8.04 3.01
N ILE A 147 -20.67 -8.07 2.08
CA ILE A 147 -20.07 -9.32 1.62
C ILE A 147 -19.04 -9.85 2.63
N GLY A 148 -18.39 -8.99 3.37
CA GLY A 148 -17.37 -9.38 4.36
C GLY A 148 -16.72 -8.20 5.02
N VAL A 149 -15.47 -8.38 5.47
CA VAL A 149 -14.66 -7.35 6.08
C VAL A 149 -13.29 -7.32 5.38
N THR A 150 -12.56 -6.21 5.53
CA THR A 150 -11.20 -6.11 4.98
C THR A 150 -10.31 -5.23 5.85
N LEU A 151 -9.02 -5.29 5.58
CA LEU A 151 -8.03 -4.39 6.14
C LEU A 151 -7.61 -3.41 5.05
N ILE A 152 -7.40 -2.15 5.42
CA ILE A 152 -6.81 -1.14 4.55
C ILE A 152 -5.74 -0.35 5.32
N PRO A 153 -4.77 0.25 4.63
CA PRO A 153 -3.82 1.15 5.29
C PRO A 153 -4.51 2.46 5.69
N GLU A 154 -4.04 3.09 6.74
CA GLU A 154 -4.61 4.35 7.24
C GLU A 154 -4.70 5.44 6.17
N MET A 155 -3.70 5.55 5.28
CA MET A 155 -3.71 6.56 4.21
C MET A 155 -4.89 6.42 3.24
N ALA A 156 -5.47 5.21 3.13
CA ALA A 156 -6.59 4.95 2.23
C ALA A 156 -7.96 5.33 2.83
N VAL A 157 -8.05 5.50 4.14
CA VAL A 157 -9.33 5.67 4.85
C VAL A 157 -10.14 6.85 4.30
N ALA A 158 -9.56 8.03 4.24
CA ALA A 158 -10.27 9.24 3.83
C ALA A 158 -10.84 9.16 2.42
N VAL A 159 -10.14 8.50 1.49
CA VAL A 159 -10.56 8.37 0.10
C VAL A 159 -11.57 7.23 -0.07
N GLU A 160 -11.23 6.03 0.44
CA GLU A 160 -11.98 4.82 0.12
C GLU A 160 -13.28 4.67 0.91
N THR A 161 -13.38 5.29 2.08
CA THR A 161 -14.60 5.17 2.92
C THR A 161 -15.60 6.30 2.70
N ARG A 162 -15.27 7.31 1.90
CA ARG A 162 -16.09 8.51 1.72
C ARG A 162 -17.51 8.23 1.22
N SER A 163 -17.67 7.28 0.31
CA SER A 163 -18.94 6.99 -0.35
C SER A 163 -19.42 5.54 -0.13
N ALA A 164 -18.81 4.83 0.79
CA ALA A 164 -19.16 3.45 1.10
C ALA A 164 -19.93 3.35 2.43
N ALA A 165 -20.88 2.43 2.51
CA ALA A 165 -21.67 2.16 3.71
C ALA A 165 -20.86 1.28 4.69
N VAL A 166 -19.74 1.80 5.16
CA VAL A 166 -18.77 1.10 6.02
C VAL A 166 -18.45 1.88 7.27
N SER A 167 -17.89 1.19 8.27
CA SER A 167 -17.25 1.76 9.44
C SER A 167 -15.80 1.29 9.55
N VAL A 168 -14.98 2.09 10.21
CA VAL A 168 -13.56 1.85 10.40
C VAL A 168 -13.28 1.63 11.87
N ALA A 169 -12.53 0.58 12.19
CA ALA A 169 -12.10 0.29 13.56
C ALA A 169 -10.59 0.10 13.60
N ARG A 170 -9.98 0.62 14.66
CA ARG A 170 -8.56 0.42 14.95
C ARG A 170 -8.37 -0.85 15.75
N PHE A 171 -7.35 -1.64 15.41
CA PHE A 171 -7.01 -2.81 16.18
C PHE A 171 -6.38 -2.45 17.53
N ASN A 172 -6.56 -3.34 18.52
CA ASN A 172 -5.83 -3.25 19.78
C ASN A 172 -4.35 -3.56 19.56
N SER A 173 -3.49 -3.05 20.43
CA SER A 173 -2.06 -3.30 20.36
C SER A 173 -1.72 -4.79 20.55
N PRO A 174 -0.75 -5.34 19.79
CA PRO A 174 0.03 -4.66 18.75
C PRO A 174 -0.78 -4.49 17.45
N GLN A 175 -0.82 -3.26 16.94
CA GLN A 175 -1.50 -2.97 15.69
C GLN A 175 -0.70 -3.48 14.49
N PRO A 176 -1.35 -4.02 13.45
CA PRO A 176 -0.66 -4.34 12.20
C PRO A 176 -0.19 -3.06 11.53
N SER A 177 1.00 -3.09 10.97
CA SER A 177 1.60 -1.91 10.37
C SER A 177 2.51 -2.26 9.20
N ARG A 178 2.86 -1.26 8.42
CA ARG A 178 3.87 -1.35 7.38
C ARG A 178 4.76 -0.10 7.38
N THR A 179 5.98 -0.26 6.90
CA THR A 179 6.88 0.86 6.64
C THR A 179 6.86 1.18 5.15
N ILE A 180 6.56 2.42 4.83
CA ILE A 180 6.66 2.94 3.47
C ILE A 180 8.05 3.50 3.27
N GLY A 181 8.65 3.17 2.15
CA GLY A 181 9.99 3.62 1.82
C GLY A 181 10.18 3.89 0.35
N MET A 182 11.33 4.45 0.06
CA MET A 182 11.78 4.73 -1.29
C MET A 182 13.00 3.86 -1.59
N VAL A 183 13.04 3.29 -2.79
CA VAL A 183 14.12 2.42 -3.25
C VAL A 183 14.66 2.90 -4.58
N TRP A 184 15.95 2.73 -4.80
CA TRP A 184 16.62 3.00 -6.07
C TRP A 184 17.86 2.12 -6.21
N ARG A 185 18.37 1.98 -7.44
CA ARG A 185 19.60 1.24 -7.67
C ARG A 185 20.77 1.92 -6.97
N ARG A 186 21.61 1.13 -6.32
CA ARG A 186 22.86 1.65 -5.69
C ARG A 186 23.75 2.40 -6.67
N THR A 187 23.74 1.97 -7.93
CA THR A 187 24.53 2.55 -9.02
C THR A 187 23.79 3.66 -9.79
N SER A 188 22.64 4.10 -9.30
CA SER A 188 21.88 5.15 -9.99
C SER A 188 22.67 6.46 -10.06
N PRO A 189 22.72 7.12 -11.23
CA PRO A 189 23.32 8.44 -11.34
C PRO A 189 22.57 9.49 -10.51
N LEU A 190 21.33 9.25 -10.15
CA LEU A 190 20.49 10.13 -9.32
C LEU A 190 20.57 9.82 -7.82
N ALA A 191 21.38 8.85 -7.40
CA ALA A 191 21.43 8.40 -6.00
C ALA A 191 21.71 9.53 -4.99
N LYS A 192 22.46 10.56 -5.38
CA LYS A 192 22.73 11.72 -4.51
C LYS A 192 21.54 12.67 -4.39
N GLN A 193 20.75 12.80 -5.44
CA GLN A 193 19.57 13.67 -5.48
C GLN A 193 18.35 13.01 -4.85
N LEU A 194 18.33 11.67 -4.78
CA LEU A 194 17.23 10.89 -4.19
C LEU A 194 17.32 10.78 -2.66
N LYS A 195 18.48 11.08 -2.08
CA LYS A 195 18.66 11.18 -0.63
C LYS A 195 18.12 12.50 -0.09
#